data_1ab3b870f1241efb2c371bced4361517
#
_entry.id   1ab3b870f1241efb2c371bced4361517
#
_cell.length_a   1.000
_cell.length_b   1.000
_cell.length_c   1.000
_cell.angle_alpha   90.00
_cell.angle_beta   90.00
_cell.angle_gamma   90.00
#
_symmetry.space_group_name_H-M   'P 1'
#
loop_
_entity.id
_entity.type
_entity.pdbx_description
1 polymer ?
#
loop_
_entity_poly.entity_id
_entity_poly.type
_entity_poly.pdbx_seq_one_letter_code
_entity_poly.pdbx_strand_id
1 'polypeptide(L)'
;MEQFFIAVFGVQNHLTIAQESARAVLIFAYGLVLLRLSGPRMFGHWSALDITITIMVGSALARAMTGSAPLVGTMAAAAVMAALHVVLGHWVAHNARLAHVVEGRAVTLIDHGRIDHQARKRHKISEADLREALRQEGVDGEAHVDNVKAMTLEPSGKLSVIKIDPCKPDRS
;
A
#
# COMPACT_ATOMS: atom_id res chain seq x y z
N MET A 1 19.18 32.69 -12.79
CA MET A 1 18.24 31.59 -12.45
C MET A 1 18.20 31.29 -10.95
N GLU A 2 19.33 31.29 -10.29
CA GLU A 2 19.41 31.01 -8.84
C GLU A 2 18.67 32.04 -7.99
N GLN A 3 18.83 33.34 -8.29
CA GLN A 3 18.13 34.41 -7.57
C GLN A 3 16.60 34.36 -7.75
N PHE A 4 16.12 34.00 -8.93
CA PHE A 4 14.69 33.79 -9.17
C PHE A 4 14.14 32.62 -8.37
N PHE A 5 14.88 31.51 -8.32
CA PHE A 5 14.49 30.32 -7.54
C PHE A 5 14.42 30.64 -6.04
N ILE A 6 15.41 31.40 -5.52
CA ILE A 6 15.43 31.85 -4.12
C ILE A 6 14.27 32.81 -3.83
N ALA A 7 13.94 33.69 -4.74
CA ALA A 7 12.84 34.63 -4.56
C ALA A 7 11.48 33.95 -4.48
N VAL A 8 11.24 32.92 -5.33
CA VAL A 8 9.96 32.20 -5.41
C VAL A 8 9.82 31.16 -4.31
N PHE A 9 10.86 30.37 -4.07
CA PHE A 9 10.79 29.21 -3.17
C PHE A 9 11.45 29.45 -1.81
N GLY A 10 12.15 30.57 -1.62
CA GLY A 10 12.80 30.92 -0.36
C GLY A 10 13.99 30.02 0.00
N VAL A 11 14.61 30.38 1.13
CA VAL A 11 15.68 29.58 1.76
C VAL A 11 15.14 28.95 3.04
N GLN A 12 15.73 27.85 3.48
CA GLN A 12 15.34 27.15 4.71
C GLN A 12 15.11 28.12 5.91
N ASN A 13 14.15 27.76 6.74
CA ASN A 13 13.84 28.35 8.05
C ASN A 13 13.15 29.74 8.07
N HIS A 14 13.04 30.46 6.96
CA HIS A 14 12.36 31.75 6.91
C HIS A 14 11.56 31.90 5.62
N LEU A 15 10.45 31.13 5.54
CA LEU A 15 9.55 31.22 4.39
C LEU A 15 8.40 32.18 4.66
N THR A 16 8.04 32.94 3.65
CA THR A 16 6.78 33.68 3.63
C THR A 16 5.64 32.74 3.23
N ILE A 17 4.40 33.11 3.57
CA ILE A 17 3.19 32.34 3.18
C ILE A 17 3.15 32.13 1.65
N ALA A 18 3.56 33.13 0.86
CA ALA A 18 3.60 32.98 -0.59
C ALA A 18 4.63 31.94 -1.05
N GLN A 19 5.80 31.90 -0.41
CA GLN A 19 6.84 30.92 -0.72
C GLN A 19 6.45 29.49 -0.30
N GLU A 20 5.81 29.31 0.86
CA GLU A 20 5.25 28.02 1.27
C GLU A 20 4.17 27.55 0.29
N SER A 21 3.29 28.45 -0.14
CA SER A 21 2.26 28.13 -1.14
C SER A 21 2.87 27.72 -2.48
N ALA A 22 3.91 28.44 -2.93
CA ALA A 22 4.63 28.08 -4.17
C ALA A 22 5.32 26.71 -4.06
N ARG A 23 5.93 26.40 -2.90
CA ARG A 23 6.50 25.08 -2.62
C ARG A 23 5.43 23.99 -2.61
N ALA A 24 4.26 24.25 -2.02
CA ALA A 24 3.15 23.31 -1.99
C ALA A 24 2.69 22.92 -3.40
N VAL A 25 2.53 23.91 -4.30
CA VAL A 25 2.17 23.64 -5.70
C VAL A 25 3.24 22.83 -6.41
N LEU A 26 4.52 23.20 -6.24
CA LEU A 26 5.64 22.49 -6.84
C LEU A 26 5.70 21.03 -6.35
N ILE A 27 5.63 20.82 -5.04
CA ILE A 27 5.71 19.49 -4.41
C ILE A 27 4.50 18.63 -4.80
N PHE A 28 3.32 19.22 -4.90
CA PHE A 28 2.13 18.51 -5.37
C PHE A 28 2.30 18.03 -6.82
N ALA A 29 2.71 18.92 -7.73
CA ALA A 29 2.98 18.55 -9.13
C ALA A 29 4.08 17.48 -9.23
N TYR A 30 5.16 17.64 -8.46
CA TYR A 30 6.25 16.68 -8.38
C TYR A 30 5.78 15.31 -7.84
N GLY A 31 4.98 15.30 -6.79
CA GLY A 31 4.39 14.07 -6.23
C GLY A 31 3.54 13.31 -7.26
N LEU A 32 2.71 14.06 -8.03
CA LEU A 32 1.93 13.46 -9.12
C LEU A 32 2.82 12.81 -10.19
N VAL A 33 3.93 13.48 -10.55
CA VAL A 33 4.91 12.91 -11.50
C VAL A 33 5.53 11.63 -10.95
N LEU A 34 5.97 11.62 -9.68
CA LEU A 34 6.54 10.44 -9.04
C LEU A 34 5.53 9.28 -9.01
N LEU A 35 4.28 9.54 -8.63
CA LEU A 35 3.21 8.54 -8.64
C LEU A 35 2.96 7.99 -10.05
N ARG A 36 2.96 8.86 -11.06
CA ARG A 36 2.75 8.45 -12.45
C ARG A 36 3.88 7.55 -12.96
N LEU A 37 5.13 7.88 -12.60
CA LEU A 37 6.31 7.11 -12.98
C LEU A 37 6.40 5.76 -12.25
N SER A 38 5.87 5.69 -11.01
CA SER A 38 5.84 4.45 -10.23
C SER A 38 4.90 3.38 -10.80
N GLY A 39 4.01 3.75 -11.71
CA GLY A 39 3.17 2.84 -12.48
C GLY A 39 1.79 2.55 -11.89
N PRO A 40 0.87 1.95 -12.68
CA PRO A 40 -0.54 1.77 -12.31
C PRO A 40 -0.78 0.72 -11.22
N ARG A 41 0.19 -0.12 -10.90
CA ARG A 41 0.08 -1.15 -9.84
C ARG A 41 -0.19 -0.58 -8.46
N MET A 42 0.25 0.66 -8.19
CA MET A 42 0.02 1.34 -6.92
C MET A 42 -1.46 1.62 -6.60
N PHE A 43 -2.36 1.53 -7.57
CA PHE A 43 -3.77 1.85 -7.35
C PHE A 43 -4.69 0.62 -7.22
N GLY A 44 -4.19 -0.59 -7.49
CA GLY A 44 -5.00 -1.81 -7.48
C GLY A 44 -4.94 -2.60 -6.17
N HIS A 45 -3.74 -2.86 -5.66
CA HIS A 45 -3.50 -3.64 -4.44
C HIS A 45 -2.31 -3.06 -3.70
N TRP A 46 -2.59 -2.33 -2.63
CA TRP A 46 -1.56 -1.76 -1.77
C TRP A 46 -0.90 -2.85 -0.94
N SER A 47 0.40 -3.04 -1.12
CA SER A 47 1.19 -3.85 -0.20
C SER A 47 1.61 -3.03 1.03
N ALA A 48 1.98 -3.68 2.11
CA ALA A 48 2.52 -3.00 3.30
C ALA A 48 3.76 -2.16 2.95
N LEU A 49 4.55 -2.60 1.96
CA LEU A 49 5.72 -1.88 1.46
C LEU A 49 5.32 -0.59 0.74
N ASP A 50 4.28 -0.62 -0.11
CA ASP A 50 3.78 0.56 -0.83
C ASP A 50 3.32 1.65 0.14
N ILE A 51 2.58 1.25 1.18
CA ILE A 51 2.11 2.15 2.25
C ILE A 51 3.31 2.77 2.98
N THR A 52 4.29 1.95 3.36
CA THR A 52 5.48 2.41 4.07
C THR A 52 6.25 3.44 3.26
N ILE A 53 6.54 3.15 1.99
CA ILE A 53 7.27 4.06 1.10
C ILE A 53 6.47 5.34 0.86
N THR A 54 5.16 5.24 0.64
CA THR A 54 4.30 6.42 0.46
C THR A 54 4.34 7.34 1.68
N ILE A 55 4.28 6.79 2.90
CA ILE A 55 4.38 7.56 4.14
C ILE A 55 5.77 8.21 4.25
N MET A 56 6.85 7.47 3.96
CA MET A 56 8.21 7.99 4.04
C MET A 56 8.45 9.13 3.05
N VAL A 57 8.06 8.95 1.78
CA VAL A 57 8.18 9.97 0.74
C VAL A 57 7.31 11.18 1.06
N GLY A 58 6.05 10.96 1.46
CA GLY A 58 5.14 12.03 1.82
C GLY A 58 5.64 12.85 3.01
N SER A 59 6.15 12.19 4.06
CA SER A 59 6.74 12.84 5.22
C SER A 59 7.98 13.66 4.86
N ALA A 60 8.86 13.13 4.02
CA ALA A 60 10.04 13.87 3.55
C ALA A 60 9.64 15.13 2.76
N LEU A 61 8.72 14.99 1.80
CA LEU A 61 8.24 16.11 0.98
C LEU A 61 7.51 17.17 1.81
N ALA A 62 6.74 16.79 2.83
CA ALA A 62 6.08 17.72 3.74
C ALA A 62 7.09 18.62 4.47
N ARG A 63 8.23 18.08 4.88
CA ARG A 63 9.31 18.87 5.51
C ARG A 63 9.95 19.87 4.55
N ALA A 64 10.07 19.53 3.27
CA ALA A 64 10.57 20.44 2.25
C ALA A 64 9.57 21.57 1.97
N MET A 65 8.28 21.29 2.03
CA MET A 65 7.21 22.28 1.85
C MET A 65 7.27 23.36 2.95
N THR A 66 7.43 22.97 4.20
CA THR A 66 7.49 23.89 5.36
C THR A 66 8.85 24.53 5.59
N GLY A 67 9.85 24.26 4.75
CA GLY A 67 11.20 24.80 4.89
C GLY A 67 12.06 24.09 5.93
N SER A 68 11.57 23.07 6.59
CA SER A 68 12.32 22.29 7.59
C SER A 68 13.39 21.38 6.97
N ALA A 69 13.40 21.25 5.65
CA ALA A 69 14.40 20.48 4.89
C ALA A 69 14.74 21.19 3.56
N PRO A 70 15.95 20.96 2.99
CA PRO A 70 16.34 21.53 1.71
C PRO A 70 15.42 21.04 0.60
N LEU A 71 14.81 21.94 -0.16
CA LEU A 71 13.81 21.61 -1.18
C LEU A 71 14.37 20.64 -2.23
N VAL A 72 15.46 21.03 -2.89
CA VAL A 72 16.07 20.25 -3.98
C VAL A 72 16.63 18.92 -3.48
N GLY A 73 17.33 18.93 -2.34
CA GLY A 73 17.88 17.70 -1.75
C GLY A 73 16.79 16.69 -1.37
N THR A 74 15.68 17.18 -0.82
CA THR A 74 14.56 16.31 -0.45
C THR A 74 13.83 15.77 -1.69
N MET A 75 13.64 16.59 -2.73
CA MET A 75 13.08 16.11 -3.99
C MET A 75 13.97 15.04 -4.62
N ALA A 76 15.29 15.21 -4.63
CA ALA A 76 16.23 14.22 -5.11
C ALA A 76 16.14 12.91 -4.30
N ALA A 77 16.11 13.00 -2.98
CA ALA A 77 15.95 11.83 -2.11
C ALA A 77 14.62 11.09 -2.37
N ALA A 78 13.53 11.82 -2.53
CA ALA A 78 12.22 11.25 -2.88
C ALA A 78 12.24 10.54 -4.25
N ALA A 79 12.94 11.11 -5.25
CA ALA A 79 13.12 10.47 -6.55
C ALA A 79 13.91 9.15 -6.43
N VAL A 80 14.97 9.14 -5.64
CA VAL A 80 15.76 7.93 -5.39
C VAL A 80 14.91 6.87 -4.70
N MET A 81 14.10 7.22 -3.70
CA MET A 81 13.21 6.28 -3.02
C MET A 81 12.17 5.71 -3.99
N ALA A 82 11.56 6.56 -4.83
CA ALA A 82 10.62 6.11 -5.85
C ALA A 82 11.29 5.16 -6.87
N ALA A 83 12.49 5.48 -7.33
CA ALA A 83 13.26 4.63 -8.24
C ALA A 83 13.59 3.27 -7.60
N LEU A 84 14.05 3.25 -6.34
CA LEU A 84 14.31 2.01 -5.60
C LEU A 84 13.04 1.18 -5.46
N HIS A 85 11.89 1.82 -5.20
CA HIS A 85 10.61 1.12 -5.12
C HIS A 85 10.24 0.45 -6.44
N VAL A 86 10.39 1.16 -7.57
CA VAL A 86 10.12 0.61 -8.91
C VAL A 86 11.06 -0.57 -9.21
N VAL A 87 12.35 -0.43 -8.91
CA VAL A 87 13.35 -1.50 -9.10
C VAL A 87 13.01 -2.71 -8.24
N LEU A 88 12.69 -2.49 -6.95
CA LEU A 88 12.30 -3.56 -6.05
C LEU A 88 11.02 -4.27 -6.53
N GLY A 89 10.01 -3.52 -6.95
CA GLY A 89 8.78 -4.08 -7.51
C GLY A 89 9.03 -4.92 -8.77
N HIS A 90 9.97 -4.49 -9.60
CA HIS A 90 10.39 -5.28 -10.76
C HIS A 90 11.06 -6.60 -10.36
N TRP A 91 11.95 -6.59 -9.38
CA TRP A 91 12.61 -7.79 -8.87
C TRP A 91 11.64 -8.74 -8.17
N VAL A 92 10.73 -8.22 -7.37
CA VAL A 92 9.67 -9.00 -6.71
C VAL A 92 8.81 -9.71 -7.76
N ALA A 93 8.45 -9.04 -8.85
CA ALA A 93 7.64 -9.63 -9.91
C ALA A 93 8.34 -10.81 -10.64
N HIS A 94 9.67 -10.85 -10.63
CA HIS A 94 10.45 -11.89 -11.30
C HIS A 94 11.02 -12.96 -10.34
N ASN A 95 10.87 -12.77 -9.02
CA ASN A 95 11.45 -13.67 -8.03
C ASN A 95 10.45 -14.00 -6.91
N ALA A 96 9.84 -15.18 -7.00
CA ALA A 96 8.84 -15.64 -6.02
C ALA A 96 9.38 -15.71 -4.58
N ARG A 97 10.69 -15.98 -4.38
CA ARG A 97 11.28 -16.00 -3.02
C ARG A 97 11.34 -14.60 -2.45
N LEU A 98 11.71 -13.62 -3.26
CA LEU A 98 11.76 -12.22 -2.85
C LEU A 98 10.34 -11.68 -2.58
N ALA A 99 9.36 -12.05 -3.39
CA ALA A 99 7.96 -11.72 -3.16
C ALA A 99 7.48 -12.20 -1.79
N HIS A 100 7.78 -13.43 -1.41
CA HIS A 100 7.41 -13.95 -0.09
C HIS A 100 8.07 -13.23 1.09
N VAL A 101 9.28 -12.71 0.90
CA VAL A 101 10.00 -11.97 1.97
C VAL A 101 9.47 -10.55 2.08
N VAL A 102 9.20 -9.90 0.95
CA VAL A 102 8.84 -8.48 0.89
C VAL A 102 7.35 -8.25 1.10
N GLU A 103 6.51 -9.03 0.44
CA GLU A 103 5.05 -8.90 0.48
C GLU A 103 4.41 -9.81 1.54
N GLY A 104 5.04 -10.92 1.88
CA GLY A 104 4.50 -11.95 2.76
C GLY A 104 3.84 -13.10 1.99
N ARG A 105 3.20 -14.00 2.73
CA ARG A 105 2.46 -15.14 2.17
C ARG A 105 0.98 -15.02 2.49
N ALA A 106 0.16 -15.41 1.54
CA ALA A 106 -1.25 -15.63 1.78
C ALA A 106 -1.45 -16.79 2.77
N VAL A 107 -2.38 -16.63 3.71
CA VAL A 107 -2.66 -17.61 4.76
C VAL A 107 -4.12 -18.00 4.69
N THR A 108 -4.38 -19.30 4.51
CA THR A 108 -5.75 -19.83 4.52
C THR A 108 -6.28 -19.85 5.95
N LEU A 109 -7.45 -19.24 6.16
CA LEU A 109 -8.16 -19.16 7.43
C LEU A 109 -9.38 -20.08 7.48
N ILE A 110 -10.01 -20.30 6.33
CA ILE A 110 -11.12 -21.26 6.17
C ILE A 110 -10.80 -22.12 4.95
N ASP A 111 -10.96 -23.41 5.08
CA ASP A 111 -10.82 -24.38 4.01
C ASP A 111 -12.04 -25.32 4.03
N HIS A 112 -12.83 -25.34 2.96
CA HIS A 112 -14.06 -26.14 2.82
C HIS A 112 -14.94 -26.13 4.08
N GLY A 113 -15.30 -24.91 4.54
CA GLY A 113 -16.14 -24.74 5.72
C GLY A 113 -15.45 -24.92 7.07
N ARG A 114 -14.17 -25.31 7.10
CA ARG A 114 -13.42 -25.52 8.35
C ARG A 114 -12.56 -24.30 8.68
N ILE A 115 -12.78 -23.73 9.86
CA ILE A 115 -12.01 -22.56 10.35
C ILE A 115 -10.73 -23.05 10.99
N ASP A 116 -9.57 -22.56 10.53
CA ASP A 116 -8.30 -22.74 11.23
C ASP A 116 -8.16 -21.70 12.34
N HIS A 117 -8.59 -22.10 13.55
CA HIS A 117 -8.49 -21.26 14.74
C HIS A 117 -7.04 -20.95 15.15
N GLN A 118 -6.08 -21.79 14.78
CA GLN A 118 -4.68 -21.55 15.12
C GLN A 118 -4.06 -20.50 14.18
N ALA A 119 -4.29 -20.60 12.87
CA ALA A 119 -3.89 -19.60 11.90
C ALA A 119 -4.52 -18.24 12.23
N ARG A 120 -5.84 -18.20 12.53
CA ARG A 120 -6.57 -17.01 12.93
C ARG A 120 -5.93 -16.31 14.13
N LYS A 121 -5.66 -17.03 15.22
CA LYS A 121 -5.02 -16.48 16.41
C LYS A 121 -3.60 -15.99 16.15
N ARG A 122 -2.82 -16.74 15.37
CA ARG A 122 -1.44 -16.40 15.00
C ARG A 122 -1.35 -15.08 14.24
N HIS A 123 -2.32 -14.83 13.35
CA HIS A 123 -2.39 -13.62 12.52
C HIS A 123 -3.27 -12.53 13.13
N LYS A 124 -3.73 -12.70 14.39
CA LYS A 124 -4.51 -11.71 15.15
C LYS A 124 -5.82 -11.32 14.47
N ILE A 125 -6.43 -12.22 13.72
CA ILE A 125 -7.73 -12.01 13.08
C ILE A 125 -8.83 -12.29 14.10
N SER A 126 -9.67 -11.29 14.37
CA SER A 126 -10.81 -11.43 15.28
C SER A 126 -11.97 -12.18 14.62
N GLU A 127 -12.93 -12.65 15.42
CA GLU A 127 -14.18 -13.20 14.87
C GLU A 127 -15.01 -12.13 14.17
N ALA A 128 -14.90 -10.89 14.62
CA ALA A 128 -15.59 -9.77 13.99
C ALA A 128 -15.09 -9.53 12.57
N ASP A 129 -13.76 -9.56 12.35
CA ASP A 129 -13.13 -9.40 11.02
C ASP A 129 -13.58 -10.52 10.06
N LEU A 130 -13.64 -11.75 10.59
CA LEU A 130 -14.06 -12.91 9.84
C LEU A 130 -15.52 -12.80 9.39
N ARG A 131 -16.42 -12.41 10.32
CA ARG A 131 -17.84 -12.18 10.02
C ARG A 131 -18.03 -10.99 9.06
N GLU A 132 -17.22 -9.95 9.21
CA GLU A 132 -17.28 -8.79 8.30
C GLU A 132 -16.93 -9.21 6.87
N ALA A 133 -15.84 -9.95 6.67
CA ALA A 133 -15.44 -10.44 5.37
C ALA A 133 -16.51 -11.37 4.74
N LEU A 134 -17.12 -12.24 5.55
CA LEU A 134 -18.21 -13.10 5.09
C LEU A 134 -19.43 -12.28 4.65
N ARG A 135 -19.85 -11.27 5.44
CA ARG A 135 -20.97 -10.39 5.06
C ARG A 135 -20.71 -9.59 3.80
N GLN A 136 -19.49 -9.10 3.60
CA GLN A 136 -19.11 -8.37 2.37
C GLN A 136 -19.33 -9.21 1.12
N GLU A 137 -19.19 -10.51 1.24
CA GLU A 137 -19.43 -11.47 0.16
C GLU A 137 -20.84 -12.07 0.17
N GLY A 138 -21.75 -11.56 1.02
CA GLY A 138 -23.13 -12.03 1.10
C GLY A 138 -23.27 -13.43 1.69
N VAL A 139 -22.38 -13.81 2.59
CA VAL A 139 -22.48 -15.02 3.42
C VAL A 139 -22.97 -14.60 4.80
N ASP A 140 -24.22 -14.85 5.12
CA ASP A 140 -24.81 -14.45 6.39
C ASP A 140 -24.40 -15.39 7.53
N GLY A 141 -23.47 -14.91 8.38
CA GLY A 141 -23.09 -15.52 9.65
C GLY A 141 -22.26 -16.80 9.58
N GLU A 142 -21.85 -17.26 10.75
CA GLU A 142 -21.07 -18.50 10.90
C GLU A 142 -21.84 -19.77 10.49
N ALA A 143 -23.17 -19.71 10.50
CA ALA A 143 -24.04 -20.81 10.11
C ALA A 143 -23.91 -21.20 8.61
N HIS A 144 -23.31 -20.34 7.79
CA HIS A 144 -23.15 -20.58 6.35
C HIS A 144 -21.68 -20.68 5.92
N VAL A 145 -20.77 -20.88 6.88
CA VAL A 145 -19.32 -21.11 6.59
C VAL A 145 -19.13 -22.37 5.73
N ASP A 146 -20.04 -23.32 5.81
CA ASP A 146 -20.05 -24.53 4.94
C ASP A 146 -20.17 -24.19 3.43
N ASN A 147 -20.70 -23.00 3.09
CA ASN A 147 -20.75 -22.49 1.71
C ASN A 147 -19.45 -21.79 1.25
N VAL A 148 -18.45 -21.73 2.14
CA VAL A 148 -17.16 -21.11 1.84
C VAL A 148 -16.16 -22.19 1.42
N LYS A 149 -15.68 -22.12 0.19
CA LYS A 149 -14.62 -22.98 -0.32
C LYS A 149 -13.29 -22.62 0.34
N ALA A 150 -12.93 -21.34 0.36
CA ALA A 150 -11.72 -20.87 0.99
C ALA A 150 -11.88 -19.41 1.47
N MET A 151 -11.29 -19.09 2.61
CA MET A 151 -11.03 -17.72 3.04
C MET A 151 -9.55 -17.57 3.29
N THR A 152 -8.95 -16.55 2.68
CA THR A 152 -7.51 -16.33 2.71
C THR A 152 -7.20 -14.94 3.19
N LEU A 153 -6.26 -14.83 4.14
CA LEU A 153 -5.64 -13.55 4.48
C LEU A 153 -4.57 -13.26 3.45
N GLU A 154 -4.80 -12.26 2.63
CA GLU A 154 -3.86 -11.81 1.61
C GLU A 154 -2.68 -11.03 2.23
N PRO A 155 -1.52 -10.95 1.54
CA PRO A 155 -0.38 -10.16 2.01
C PRO A 155 -0.69 -8.68 2.23
N SER A 156 -1.70 -8.14 1.57
CA SER A 156 -2.21 -6.78 1.77
C SER A 156 -2.97 -6.58 3.09
N GLY A 157 -3.21 -7.65 3.86
CA GLY A 157 -4.05 -7.65 5.05
C GLY A 157 -5.56 -7.78 4.77
N LYS A 158 -5.96 -7.86 3.50
CA LYS A 158 -7.36 -8.05 3.11
C LYS A 158 -7.75 -9.53 3.24
N LEU A 159 -8.99 -9.79 3.66
CA LEU A 159 -9.58 -11.13 3.63
C LEU A 159 -10.28 -11.36 2.28
N SER A 160 -9.86 -12.37 1.55
CA SER A 160 -10.52 -12.82 0.33
C SER A 160 -11.34 -14.08 0.61
N VAL A 161 -12.56 -14.13 0.09
CA VAL A 161 -13.50 -15.25 0.31
C VAL A 161 -13.90 -15.83 -1.04
N ILE A 162 -13.77 -17.15 -1.18
CA ILE A 162 -14.24 -17.91 -2.34
C ILE A 162 -15.41 -18.79 -1.88
N LYS A 163 -16.58 -18.61 -2.48
CA LYS A 163 -17.75 -19.42 -2.20
C LYS A 163 -17.73 -20.73 -2.97
N ILE A 164 -18.40 -21.74 -2.44
CA ILE A 164 -18.70 -22.98 -3.18
C ILE A 164 -19.77 -22.62 -4.22
N ASP A 165 -19.48 -22.85 -5.49
CA ASP A 165 -20.45 -22.70 -6.57
C ASP A 165 -21.25 -24.02 -6.67
N PRO A 166 -22.55 -24.02 -6.32
CA PRO A 166 -23.35 -25.24 -6.37
C PRO A 166 -23.55 -25.79 -7.80
N CYS A 167 -23.21 -24.98 -8.81
CA CYS A 167 -23.39 -25.35 -10.22
C CYS A 167 -22.11 -25.86 -10.90
N LYS A 168 -20.96 -25.84 -10.20
CA LYS A 168 -19.68 -26.28 -10.75
C LYS A 168 -19.10 -27.42 -9.91
N PRO A 169 -19.14 -28.70 -10.37
CA PRO A 169 -18.49 -29.79 -9.66
C PRO A 169 -16.98 -29.49 -9.54
N ASP A 170 -16.45 -29.71 -8.35
CA ASP A 170 -15.02 -29.53 -8.06
C ASP A 170 -14.21 -30.42 -9.01
N ARG A 171 -13.44 -29.82 -9.90
CA ARG A 171 -12.48 -30.59 -10.71
C ARG A 171 -11.26 -30.84 -9.84
N SER A 172 -11.29 -32.01 -9.21
CA SER A 172 -10.14 -32.64 -8.54
C SER A 172 -8.96 -32.81 -9.49
#